data_d3293848d14c53c3d20f40df34fbbee6
#
_entry.id   d3293848d14c53c3d20f40df34fbbee6
#
_cell.length_a   1.000
_cell.length_b   1.000
_cell.length_c   1.000
_cell.angle_alpha   90.00
_cell.angle_beta   90.00
_cell.angle_gamma   90.00
#
_symmetry.space_group_name_H-M   'P 1'
#
loop_
_entity.id
_entity.type
_entity.pdbx_description
1 polymer ?
#
loop_
_entity_poly.entity_id
_entity_poly.type
_entity_poly.pdbx_seq_one_letter_code
_entity_poly.pdbx_strand_id
1 'polypeptide(L)'
;GKSSVAAIELVVKNIYEAFEHKLFSSLIVTDLSKAFDCASYDLLFMKLSHYGVRGNCLNLFSSYLTNRKQRVFLNESWSDLININCGVPQGSILGPFLFIIMINDIVKNVPAMPILYADDTSFLGNYSDLDNLKFNFELIIYGIC
;
A
#
# COMPACT_ATOMS: atom_id res chain seq x y z
N GLY A 1 6.94 3.02 -17.35
CA GLY A 1 6.83 3.46 -15.96
C GLY A 1 7.25 4.91 -15.84
N LYS A 2 6.56 5.67 -15.00
CA LYS A 2 6.99 7.04 -14.69
C LYS A 2 8.17 6.95 -13.73
N SER A 3 9.20 7.80 -13.93
CA SER A 3 10.39 7.83 -13.08
C SER A 3 10.11 8.57 -11.76
N SER A 4 10.99 8.44 -10.76
CA SER A 4 10.96 9.25 -9.53
C SER A 4 10.97 10.76 -9.82
N VAL A 5 11.68 11.18 -10.87
CA VAL A 5 11.69 12.57 -11.35
C VAL A 5 10.28 13.03 -11.72
N ALA A 6 9.51 12.22 -12.46
CA ALA A 6 8.15 12.56 -12.83
C ALA A 6 7.19 12.66 -11.63
N ALA A 7 7.43 11.90 -10.56
CA ALA A 7 6.68 12.03 -9.32
C ALA A 7 6.98 13.36 -8.61
N ILE A 8 8.26 13.74 -8.53
CA ILE A 8 8.68 15.01 -7.95
C ILE A 8 8.13 16.20 -8.75
N GLU A 9 8.22 16.15 -10.08
CA GLU A 9 7.67 17.17 -10.97
C GLU A 9 6.17 17.37 -10.74
N LEU A 10 5.42 16.27 -10.55
CA LEU A 10 4.00 16.32 -10.27
C LEU A 10 3.71 17.01 -8.92
N VAL A 11 4.47 16.68 -7.88
CA VAL A 11 4.35 17.34 -6.55
C VAL A 11 4.64 18.83 -6.66
N VAL A 12 5.76 19.19 -7.27
CA VAL A 12 6.19 20.59 -7.43
C VAL A 12 5.14 21.39 -8.22
N LYS A 13 4.67 20.83 -9.34
CA LYS A 13 3.63 21.48 -10.16
C LYS A 13 2.36 21.72 -9.34
N ASN A 14 1.89 20.73 -8.60
CA ASN A 14 0.68 20.86 -7.80
C ASN A 14 0.81 21.90 -6.69
N ILE A 15 2.00 22.00 -6.05
CA ILE A 15 2.29 23.03 -5.05
C ILE A 15 2.25 24.43 -5.70
N TYR A 16 2.84 24.62 -6.88
CA TYR A 16 2.79 25.92 -7.59
C TYR A 16 1.34 26.28 -7.95
N GLU A 17 0.54 25.36 -8.48
CA GLU A 17 -0.88 25.58 -8.76
C GLU A 17 -1.66 25.98 -7.49
N ALA A 18 -1.36 25.32 -6.34
CA ALA A 18 -1.96 25.70 -5.07
C ALA A 18 -1.60 27.14 -4.65
N PHE A 19 -0.34 27.54 -4.80
CA PHE A 19 0.09 28.92 -4.54
C PHE A 19 -0.63 29.94 -5.42
N GLU A 20 -0.74 29.69 -6.72
CA GLU A 20 -1.42 30.60 -7.66
C GLU A 20 -2.90 30.78 -7.29
N HIS A 21 -3.55 29.71 -6.82
CA HIS A 21 -4.96 29.72 -6.44
C HIS A 21 -5.19 30.04 -4.95
N LYS A 22 -4.13 30.35 -4.17
CA LYS A 22 -4.18 30.63 -2.73
C LYS A 22 -4.83 29.49 -1.94
N LEU A 23 -4.54 28.25 -2.30
CA LEU A 23 -5.00 27.04 -1.64
C LEU A 23 -3.98 26.56 -0.60
N PHE A 24 -4.47 25.85 0.41
CA PHE A 24 -3.65 25.09 1.34
C PHE A 24 -3.28 23.76 0.70
N SER A 25 -1.99 23.44 0.66
CA SER A 25 -1.47 22.18 0.13
C SER A 25 -1.01 21.26 1.23
N SER A 26 -1.34 19.98 1.14
CA SER A 26 -0.83 18.95 2.04
C SER A 26 -0.17 17.82 1.24
N LEU A 27 0.95 17.33 1.74
CA LEU A 27 1.61 16.12 1.27
C LEU A 27 1.74 15.16 2.46
N ILE A 28 1.05 14.03 2.39
CA ILE A 28 1.15 12.95 3.37
C ILE A 28 2.00 11.85 2.74
N VAL A 29 3.10 11.53 3.38
CA VAL A 29 3.98 10.42 2.97
C VAL A 29 3.78 9.28 3.95
N THR A 30 3.42 8.11 3.44
CA THR A 30 3.20 6.90 4.24
C THR A 30 4.16 5.82 3.82
N ASP A 31 4.79 5.19 4.81
CA ASP A 31 5.61 4.01 4.62
C ASP A 31 4.73 2.76 4.72
N LEU A 32 4.55 2.07 3.61
CA LEU A 32 3.81 0.81 3.55
C LEU A 32 4.72 -0.42 3.73
N SER A 33 5.95 -0.25 4.22
CA SER A 33 6.92 -1.34 4.39
C SER A 33 6.35 -2.50 5.21
N LYS A 34 5.55 -2.23 6.23
CA LYS A 34 4.84 -3.26 7.00
C LYS A 34 3.60 -3.83 6.32
N ALA A 35 3.08 -3.21 5.26
CA ALA A 35 1.90 -3.71 4.58
C ALA A 35 2.16 -5.06 3.89
N PHE A 36 3.39 -5.34 3.46
CA PHE A 36 3.79 -6.66 3.01
C PHE A 36 3.65 -7.73 4.09
N ASP A 37 3.97 -7.41 5.33
CA ASP A 37 3.97 -8.35 6.45
C ASP A 37 2.59 -8.49 7.11
N CYS A 38 1.73 -7.46 6.96
CA CYS A 38 0.41 -7.40 7.58
C CYS A 38 -0.75 -7.76 6.62
N ALA A 39 -0.48 -8.10 5.35
CA ALA A 39 -1.50 -8.40 4.37
C ALA A 39 -2.39 -9.58 4.82
N SER A 40 -3.69 -9.31 5.07
CA SER A 40 -4.66 -10.33 5.42
C SER A 40 -4.91 -11.28 4.25
N TYR A 41 -4.82 -12.58 4.47
CA TYR A 41 -5.07 -13.59 3.43
C TYR A 41 -6.52 -13.58 2.97
N ASP A 42 -7.47 -13.43 3.88
CA ASP A 42 -8.90 -13.40 3.55
C ASP A 42 -9.23 -12.24 2.63
N LEU A 43 -8.73 -11.03 2.97
CA LEU A 43 -8.90 -9.85 2.16
C LEU A 43 -8.24 -10.02 0.78
N LEU A 44 -7.03 -10.59 0.74
CA LEU A 44 -6.29 -10.83 -0.49
C LEU A 44 -7.02 -11.82 -1.40
N PHE A 45 -7.56 -12.92 -0.87
CA PHE A 45 -8.34 -13.90 -1.64
C PHE A 45 -9.66 -13.31 -2.15
N MET A 46 -10.31 -12.47 -1.35
CA MET A 46 -11.50 -11.74 -1.77
C MET A 46 -11.17 -10.81 -2.96
N LYS A 47 -10.08 -10.05 -2.88
CA LYS A 47 -9.63 -9.16 -3.97
C LYS A 47 -9.23 -9.94 -5.22
N LEU A 48 -8.46 -11.02 -5.09
CA LEU A 48 -8.11 -11.90 -6.21
C LEU A 48 -9.36 -12.45 -6.91
N SER A 49 -10.36 -12.88 -6.14
CA SER A 49 -11.64 -13.35 -6.68
C SER A 49 -12.40 -12.24 -7.41
N HIS A 50 -12.36 -11.02 -6.91
CA HIS A 50 -12.95 -9.85 -7.56
C HIS A 50 -12.27 -9.56 -8.91
N TYR A 51 -10.95 -9.73 -9.01
CA TYR A 51 -10.19 -9.61 -10.25
C TYR A 51 -10.32 -10.82 -11.19
N GLY A 52 -11.17 -11.79 -10.85
CA GLY A 52 -11.48 -12.93 -11.72
C GLY A 52 -10.59 -14.17 -11.51
N VAL A 53 -9.70 -14.16 -10.52
CA VAL A 53 -8.90 -15.34 -10.15
C VAL A 53 -9.79 -16.32 -9.38
N ARG A 54 -10.06 -17.49 -9.98
CA ARG A 54 -11.00 -18.48 -9.45
C ARG A 54 -10.49 -19.91 -9.58
N GLY A 55 -11.16 -20.85 -8.87
CA GLY A 55 -10.89 -22.28 -8.99
C GLY A 55 -9.44 -22.64 -8.67
N ASN A 56 -8.80 -23.43 -9.53
CA ASN A 56 -7.44 -23.92 -9.31
C ASN A 56 -6.40 -22.80 -9.15
N CYS A 57 -6.58 -21.66 -9.83
CA CYS A 57 -5.69 -20.52 -9.67
C CYS A 57 -5.79 -19.92 -8.26
N LEU A 58 -7.00 -19.77 -7.72
CA LEU A 58 -7.18 -19.27 -6.35
C LEU A 58 -6.63 -20.26 -5.32
N ASN A 59 -6.83 -21.57 -5.54
CA ASN A 59 -6.27 -22.62 -4.70
C ASN A 59 -4.74 -22.60 -4.70
N LEU A 60 -4.11 -22.28 -5.83
CA LEU A 60 -2.67 -22.13 -5.92
C LEU A 60 -2.19 -20.98 -5.00
N PHE A 61 -2.82 -19.80 -5.08
CA PHE A 61 -2.48 -18.68 -4.19
C PHE A 61 -2.73 -19.03 -2.71
N SER A 62 -3.82 -19.73 -2.41
CA SER A 62 -4.10 -20.18 -1.07
C SER A 62 -3.00 -21.12 -0.55
N SER A 63 -2.62 -22.15 -1.31
CA SER A 63 -1.55 -23.07 -0.91
C SER A 63 -0.18 -22.40 -0.80
N TYR A 64 0.07 -21.36 -1.59
CA TYR A 64 1.31 -20.58 -1.55
C TYR A 64 1.43 -19.71 -0.29
N LEU A 65 0.32 -19.16 0.21
CA LEU A 65 0.29 -18.22 1.32
C LEU A 65 0.02 -18.89 2.67
N THR A 66 -0.82 -19.92 2.71
CA THR A 66 -1.25 -20.56 3.97
C THR A 66 -0.24 -21.62 4.46
N ASN A 67 -0.36 -21.95 5.75
CA ASN A 67 0.48 -22.97 6.42
C ASN A 67 2.00 -22.68 6.37
N ARG A 68 2.37 -21.43 6.15
CA ARG A 68 3.76 -21.02 6.17
C ARG A 68 4.29 -20.95 7.58
N LYS A 69 5.56 -21.30 7.72
CA LYS A 69 6.28 -21.24 8.99
C LYS A 69 7.62 -20.54 8.80
N GLN A 70 8.05 -19.85 9.83
CA GLN A 70 9.32 -19.13 9.85
C GLN A 70 10.13 -19.46 11.09
N ARG A 71 11.43 -19.49 10.95
CA ARG A 71 12.41 -19.53 12.05
C ARG A 71 13.65 -18.75 11.66
N VAL A 72 14.37 -18.26 12.63
CA VAL A 72 15.61 -17.50 12.45
C VAL A 72 16.78 -18.38 12.82
N PHE A 73 17.86 -18.31 12.02
CA PHE A 73 19.14 -18.93 12.34
C PHE A 73 20.14 -17.83 12.69
N LEU A 74 20.67 -17.88 13.92
CA LEU A 74 21.64 -16.93 14.42
C LEU A 74 22.61 -17.62 15.38
N ASN A 75 23.90 -17.33 15.26
CA ASN A 75 24.96 -17.90 16.12
C ASN A 75 24.87 -19.43 16.27
N GLU A 76 24.79 -20.14 15.14
CA GLU A 76 24.69 -21.60 15.06
C GLU A 76 23.46 -22.21 15.75
N SER A 77 22.47 -21.40 16.12
CA SER A 77 21.25 -21.84 16.78
C SER A 77 20.02 -21.43 15.99
N TRP A 78 18.98 -22.27 16.02
CA TRP A 78 17.69 -21.99 15.43
C TRP A 78 16.71 -21.50 16.50
N SER A 79 15.91 -20.47 16.15
CA SER A 79 14.75 -20.11 16.96
C SER A 79 13.63 -21.14 16.85
N ASP A 80 12.63 -21.01 17.71
CA ASP A 80 11.38 -21.76 17.56
C ASP A 80 10.71 -21.48 16.23
N LEU A 81 9.92 -22.47 15.77
CA LEU A 81 9.17 -22.40 14.54
C LEU A 81 7.85 -21.67 14.80
N ILE A 82 7.62 -20.53 14.12
CA ILE A 82 6.42 -19.71 14.28
C ILE A 82 5.56 -19.82 13.01
N ASN A 83 4.24 -19.96 13.19
CA ASN A 83 3.28 -19.92 12.08
C ASN A 83 3.12 -18.48 11.57
N ILE A 84 3.06 -18.32 10.24
CA ILE A 84 2.80 -17.04 9.58
C ILE A 84 1.35 -17.08 9.09
N ASN A 85 0.52 -16.18 9.63
CA ASN A 85 -0.92 -16.12 9.34
C ASN A 85 -1.30 -14.89 8.48
N CYS A 86 -0.34 -14.04 8.14
CA CYS A 86 -0.53 -12.86 7.30
C CYS A 86 0.75 -12.54 6.52
N GLY A 87 0.68 -11.59 5.62
CA GLY A 87 1.82 -11.09 4.86
C GLY A 87 2.19 -11.92 3.64
N VAL A 88 2.76 -11.25 2.67
CA VAL A 88 3.27 -11.87 1.44
C VAL A 88 4.77 -12.10 1.53
N PRO A 89 5.30 -13.21 0.97
CA PRO A 89 6.73 -13.52 1.03
C PRO A 89 7.56 -12.43 0.34
N GLN A 90 8.36 -11.71 1.11
CA GLN A 90 9.32 -10.75 0.55
C GLN A 90 10.39 -11.50 -0.24
N GLY A 91 10.84 -10.90 -1.35
CA GLY A 91 11.83 -11.54 -2.26
C GLY A 91 11.25 -12.63 -3.17
N SER A 92 9.96 -12.91 -3.12
CA SER A 92 9.29 -13.85 -4.03
C SER A 92 8.84 -13.18 -5.33
N ILE A 93 8.70 -13.94 -6.40
CA ILE A 93 8.20 -13.44 -7.70
C ILE A 93 6.74 -12.95 -7.57
N LEU A 94 5.91 -13.61 -6.75
CA LEU A 94 4.51 -13.28 -6.58
C LEU A 94 4.27 -12.16 -5.55
N GLY A 95 5.23 -11.88 -4.67
CA GLY A 95 5.11 -10.86 -3.62
C GLY A 95 4.68 -9.50 -4.15
N PRO A 96 5.42 -8.89 -5.09
CA PRO A 96 5.05 -7.59 -5.65
C PRO A 96 3.68 -7.58 -6.33
N PHE A 97 3.31 -8.65 -7.03
CA PHE A 97 1.98 -8.77 -7.65
C PHE A 97 0.87 -8.79 -6.61
N LEU A 98 1.00 -9.60 -5.57
CA LEU A 98 0.02 -9.72 -4.50
C LEU A 98 -0.09 -8.42 -3.69
N PHE A 99 1.02 -7.73 -3.50
CA PHE A 99 1.05 -6.42 -2.87
C PHE A 99 0.28 -5.38 -3.68
N ILE A 100 0.50 -5.30 -4.99
CA ILE A 100 -0.25 -4.40 -5.88
C ILE A 100 -1.75 -4.69 -5.80
N ILE A 101 -2.17 -5.95 -5.81
CA ILE A 101 -3.59 -6.34 -5.64
C ILE A 101 -4.12 -5.84 -4.29
N MET A 102 -3.30 -5.91 -3.24
CA MET A 102 -3.70 -5.49 -1.90
C MET A 102 -3.93 -3.99 -1.78
N ILE A 103 -3.04 -3.18 -2.37
CA ILE A 103 -3.08 -1.72 -2.23
C ILE A 103 -3.89 -0.99 -3.31
N ASN A 104 -4.29 -1.67 -4.39
CA ASN A 104 -4.87 -1.01 -5.57
C ASN A 104 -6.17 -0.24 -5.31
N ASP A 105 -6.90 -0.56 -4.27
CA ASP A 105 -8.15 0.10 -3.88
C ASP A 105 -8.00 1.13 -2.74
N ILE A 106 -6.86 1.17 -2.06
CA ILE A 106 -6.53 2.21 -1.08
C ILE A 106 -6.77 3.62 -1.67
N VAL A 107 -6.46 3.76 -2.95
CA VAL A 107 -6.55 5.00 -3.70
C VAL A 107 -8.00 5.46 -3.97
N LYS A 108 -8.96 4.53 -3.99
CA LYS A 108 -10.32 4.83 -4.43
C LYS A 108 -11.16 5.59 -3.41
N ASN A 109 -10.80 5.49 -2.13
CA ASN A 109 -11.58 6.04 -1.03
C ASN A 109 -10.94 7.27 -0.38
N VAL A 110 -9.83 7.74 -0.93
CA VAL A 110 -9.05 8.84 -0.37
C VAL A 110 -9.30 10.10 -1.19
N PRO A 111 -9.76 11.22 -0.60
CA PRO A 111 -10.03 12.48 -1.30
C PRO A 111 -8.73 13.28 -1.56
N ALA A 112 -7.71 12.62 -2.08
CA ALA A 112 -6.41 13.20 -2.41
C ALA A 112 -5.80 12.47 -3.61
N MET A 113 -4.89 13.13 -4.31
CA MET A 113 -4.18 12.54 -5.43
C MET A 113 -3.08 11.59 -4.93
N PRO A 114 -3.17 10.29 -5.20
CA PRO A 114 -2.15 9.34 -4.78
C PRO A 114 -0.96 9.38 -5.72
N ILE A 115 0.22 9.32 -5.15
CA ILE A 115 1.50 9.14 -5.84
C ILE A 115 2.14 7.89 -5.28
N LEU A 116 2.11 6.81 -6.07
CA LEU A 116 2.63 5.50 -5.70
C LEU A 116 4.00 5.31 -6.35
N TYR A 117 5.01 5.00 -5.54
CA TYR A 117 6.34 4.67 -6.02
C TYR A 117 6.92 3.51 -5.18
N ALA A 118 6.94 2.32 -5.75
CA ALA A 118 7.28 1.06 -5.07
C ALA A 118 6.41 0.84 -3.82
N ASP A 119 7.00 0.80 -2.64
CA ASP A 119 6.38 0.69 -1.33
C ASP A 119 6.01 2.06 -0.71
N ASP A 120 6.57 3.14 -1.26
CA ASP A 120 6.24 4.50 -0.82
C ASP A 120 4.92 4.97 -1.43
N THR A 121 4.02 5.41 -0.58
CA THR A 121 2.75 5.99 -0.97
C THR A 121 2.64 7.41 -0.42
N SER A 122 2.36 8.35 -1.31
CA SER A 122 2.13 9.73 -0.94
C SER A 122 0.75 10.18 -1.40
N PHE A 123 0.10 11.00 -0.60
CA PHE A 123 -1.19 11.61 -0.91
C PHE A 123 -1.04 13.12 -0.94
N LEU A 124 -1.39 13.72 -2.06
CA LEU A 124 -1.28 15.15 -2.29
C LEU A 124 -2.68 15.74 -2.44
N GLY A 125 -2.99 16.76 -1.63
CA GLY A 125 -4.28 17.41 -1.65
C GLY A 125 -4.16 18.93 -1.57
N ASN A 126 -5.07 19.66 -2.25
CA ASN A 126 -5.20 21.10 -2.21
C ASN A 126 -6.60 21.47 -1.70
N TYR A 127 -6.68 22.40 -0.75
CA TYR A 127 -7.91 22.72 -0.01
C TYR A 127 -8.11 24.23 0.08
N SER A 128 -9.37 24.68 0.04
CA SER A 128 -9.72 26.09 0.13
C SER A 128 -9.48 26.71 1.50
N ASP A 129 -9.56 25.90 2.56
CA ASP A 129 -9.41 26.32 3.94
C ASP A 129 -8.78 25.23 4.80
N LEU A 130 -8.37 25.63 6.03
CA LEU A 130 -7.70 24.74 6.98
C LEU A 130 -8.62 23.65 7.56
N ASP A 131 -9.90 23.90 7.65
CA ASP A 131 -10.84 22.92 8.22
C ASP A 131 -11.08 21.79 7.23
N ASN A 132 -11.22 22.10 5.94
CA ASN A 132 -11.25 21.11 4.87
C ASN A 132 -9.94 20.31 4.80
N LEU A 133 -8.80 20.96 4.99
CA LEU A 133 -7.50 20.27 5.04
C LEU A 133 -7.46 19.27 6.20
N LYS A 134 -7.83 19.66 7.41
CA LYS A 134 -7.85 18.80 8.59
C LYS A 134 -8.80 17.61 8.41
N PHE A 135 -10.01 17.87 7.96
CA PHE A 135 -11.02 16.84 7.72
C PHE A 135 -10.53 15.78 6.72
N ASN A 136 -9.98 16.22 5.60
CA ASN A 136 -9.46 15.30 4.58
C ASN A 136 -8.19 14.57 5.05
N PHE A 137 -7.35 15.23 5.85
CA PHE A 137 -6.18 14.60 6.45
C PHE A 137 -6.58 13.42 7.37
N GLU A 138 -7.59 13.61 8.20
CA GLU A 138 -8.14 12.53 9.04
C GLU A 138 -8.71 11.40 8.20
N LEU A 139 -9.49 11.70 7.15
CA LEU A 139 -10.04 10.68 6.24
C LEU A 139 -8.93 9.85 5.56
N ILE A 140 -7.82 10.48 5.18
CA ILE A 140 -6.68 9.79 4.58
C ILE A 140 -6.05 8.83 5.59
N ILE A 141 -5.80 9.29 6.81
CA ILE A 141 -5.21 8.46 7.86
C ILE A 141 -6.11 7.28 8.20
N TYR A 142 -7.41 7.50 8.42
CA TYR A 142 -8.36 6.42 8.73
C TYR A 142 -8.63 5.50 7.54
N GLY A 143 -8.50 5.97 6.32
CA GLY A 143 -8.69 5.17 5.11
C GLY A 143 -7.49 4.27 4.75
N ILE A 144 -6.32 4.52 5.37
CA ILE A 144 -5.08 3.73 5.17
C ILE A 144 -4.94 2.65 6.26
N CYS A 145 -5.50 2.88 7.46
CA CYS A 145 -5.52 1.92 8.57
C CYS A 145 -6.64 0.91 8.43
#